data_a491f987b8a5d208e3efb323aafd897f
#
_entry.id   a491f987b8a5d208e3efb323aafd897f
#
_cell.length_a   1.000
_cell.length_b   1.000
_cell.length_c   1.000
_cell.angle_alpha   90.00
_cell.angle_beta   90.00
_cell.angle_gamma   90.00
#
_symmetry.space_group_name_H-M   'P 1'
#
loop_
_entity.id
_entity.type
_entity.pdbx_description
1 polymer ?
#
loop_
_entity_poly.entity_id
_entity_poly.type
_entity_poly.pdbx_seq_one_letter_code
_entity_poly.pdbx_strand_id
1 'polypeptide(L)'
;MTNTDNGSKLYLYSITSVAILGGLLFGYDTAVISGAEKGLEAFFLTATDFQYDKVMHGITSSSALIGCVLGGALSGIFASRLGRRNSLRLAAVLFFLSALGSYYPEFLFFEYGKADMNLLIAFNLYRVLGGIGVGLASAVCPMYIAEIAPSNIRGTLVSCNQFAIIFGMLVVYFVNYMILGGHQNPIIDKDAVTGVLSVNGASDMWSV
;
A
#
# COMPACT_ATOMS: atom_id res chain seq x y z
N MET A 1 23.37 6.56 42.33
CA MET A 1 22.33 6.07 41.43
C MET A 1 22.59 6.73 40.09
N THR A 2 23.21 6.02 39.20
CA THR A 2 23.88 6.52 38.01
C THR A 2 22.91 6.67 36.84
N ASN A 3 23.03 7.76 36.11
CA ASN A 3 22.31 8.26 34.94
C ASN A 3 22.33 7.34 33.70
N THR A 4 22.42 6.02 33.85
CA THR A 4 22.45 5.04 32.75
C THR A 4 21.08 4.70 32.18
N ASP A 5 20.00 5.12 32.82
CA ASP A 5 18.62 4.80 32.40
C ASP A 5 18.10 5.63 31.20
N ASN A 6 18.65 6.83 30.99
CA ASN A 6 18.10 7.72 29.95
C ASN A 6 18.53 7.33 28.51
N GLY A 7 19.74 6.79 28.35
CA GLY A 7 20.21 6.34 27.05
C GLY A 7 19.47 5.09 26.54
N SER A 8 19.17 4.18 27.45
CA SER A 8 18.40 2.95 27.13
C SER A 8 16.96 3.24 26.73
N LYS A 9 16.31 4.19 27.40
CA LYS A 9 14.91 4.58 27.11
C LYS A 9 14.80 5.30 25.76
N LEU A 10 15.69 6.23 25.45
CA LEU A 10 15.71 6.94 24.17
C LEU A 10 15.91 5.97 23.00
N TYR A 11 16.82 5.02 23.15
CA TYR A 11 17.07 4.00 22.14
C TYR A 11 15.83 3.10 21.91
N LEU A 12 15.18 2.68 22.99
CA LEU A 12 13.94 1.90 22.93
C LEU A 12 12.84 2.65 22.18
N TYR A 13 12.59 3.91 22.55
CA TYR A 13 11.56 4.72 21.88
C TYR A 13 11.88 4.98 20.41
N SER A 14 13.15 5.21 20.06
CA SER A 14 13.56 5.41 18.67
C SER A 14 13.31 4.18 17.81
N ILE A 15 13.69 2.99 18.29
CA ILE A 15 13.45 1.74 17.53
C ILE A 15 11.97 1.44 17.44
N THR A 16 11.22 1.64 18.52
CA THR A 16 9.77 1.43 18.54
C THR A 16 9.08 2.38 17.55
N SER A 17 9.49 3.65 17.49
CA SER A 17 8.94 4.62 16.54
C SER A 17 9.17 4.18 15.10
N VAL A 18 10.36 3.66 14.77
CA VAL A 18 10.65 3.14 13.43
C VAL A 18 9.75 1.93 13.09
N ALA A 19 9.51 1.03 14.06
CA ALA A 19 8.62 -0.10 13.84
C ALA A 19 7.15 0.33 13.70
N ILE A 20 6.71 1.35 14.46
CA ILE A 20 5.37 1.94 14.36
C ILE A 20 5.14 2.59 12.99
N LEU A 21 6.18 3.22 12.39
CA LEU A 21 6.09 3.74 11.03
C LEU A 21 5.79 2.64 10.00
N GLY A 22 6.27 1.41 10.22
CA GLY A 22 5.89 0.25 9.41
C GLY A 22 4.37 -0.03 9.47
N GLY A 23 3.77 0.09 10.67
CA GLY A 23 2.32 -0.02 10.84
C GLY A 23 1.55 1.10 10.13
N LEU A 24 2.04 2.34 10.21
CA LEU A 24 1.45 3.49 9.50
C LEU A 24 1.46 3.29 7.98
N LEU A 25 2.59 2.84 7.42
CA LEU A 25 2.69 2.52 5.99
C LEU A 25 1.73 1.39 5.58
N PHE A 26 1.57 0.38 6.44
CA PHE A 26 0.58 -0.67 6.22
C PHE A 26 -0.84 -0.12 6.12
N GLY A 27 -1.23 0.74 7.07
CA GLY A 27 -2.55 1.40 7.05
C GLY A 27 -2.73 2.29 5.82
N TYR A 28 -1.70 3.02 5.44
CA TYR A 28 -1.68 3.85 4.24
C TYR A 28 -1.93 3.02 2.98
N ASP A 29 -1.14 1.97 2.74
CA ASP A 29 -1.26 1.16 1.52
C ASP A 29 -2.61 0.43 1.41
N THR A 30 -3.17 -0.01 2.54
CA THR A 30 -4.47 -0.68 2.56
C THR A 30 -5.62 0.26 2.14
N ALA A 31 -5.55 1.53 2.51
CA ALA A 31 -6.62 2.49 2.25
C ALA A 31 -6.43 3.28 0.93
N VAL A 32 -5.20 3.37 0.40
CA VAL A 32 -4.91 4.19 -0.79
C VAL A 32 -5.68 3.73 -2.02
N ILE A 33 -5.88 2.43 -2.18
CA ILE A 33 -6.60 1.88 -3.33
C ILE A 33 -8.05 2.35 -3.39
N SER A 34 -8.69 2.58 -2.23
CA SER A 34 -10.07 3.04 -2.18
C SER A 34 -10.28 4.42 -2.79
N GLY A 35 -9.27 5.29 -2.76
CA GLY A 35 -9.30 6.60 -3.42
C GLY A 35 -9.00 6.52 -4.91
N ALA A 36 -8.10 5.61 -5.29
CA ALA A 36 -7.69 5.43 -6.69
C ALA A 36 -8.65 4.54 -7.50
N GLU A 37 -9.56 3.81 -6.85
CA GLU A 37 -10.40 2.77 -7.46
C GLU A 37 -11.21 3.29 -8.66
N LYS A 38 -11.92 4.41 -8.49
CA LYS A 38 -12.74 5.01 -9.56
C LYS A 38 -11.90 5.51 -10.73
N GLY A 39 -10.73 6.07 -10.44
CA GLY A 39 -9.81 6.55 -11.46
C GLY A 39 -9.19 5.43 -12.27
N LEU A 40 -8.82 4.35 -11.58
CA LEU A 40 -8.28 3.15 -12.19
C LEU A 40 -9.32 2.51 -13.13
N GLU A 41 -10.57 2.39 -12.67
CA GLU A 41 -11.69 1.91 -13.48
C GLU A 41 -11.89 2.80 -14.71
N ALA A 42 -11.95 4.11 -14.54
CA ALA A 42 -12.12 5.07 -15.62
C ALA A 42 -10.98 4.96 -16.65
N PHE A 43 -9.72 4.85 -16.22
CA PHE A 43 -8.57 4.72 -17.12
C PHE A 43 -8.63 3.43 -17.94
N PHE A 44 -8.86 2.27 -17.32
CA PHE A 44 -8.88 1.00 -18.02
C PHE A 44 -10.16 0.79 -18.87
N LEU A 45 -11.25 1.51 -18.58
CA LEU A 45 -12.43 1.54 -19.47
C LEU A 45 -12.16 2.23 -20.82
N THR A 46 -11.13 3.08 -20.91
CA THR A 46 -10.69 3.69 -22.18
C THR A 46 -9.81 2.76 -23.01
N ALA A 47 -9.48 1.57 -22.51
CA ALA A 47 -8.66 0.60 -23.25
C ALA A 47 -9.37 0.14 -24.53
N THR A 48 -8.65 0.20 -25.66
CA THR A 48 -9.15 -0.25 -26.97
C THR A 48 -8.86 -1.72 -27.25
N ASP A 49 -7.86 -2.29 -26.58
CA ASP A 49 -7.32 -3.62 -26.88
C ASP A 49 -7.98 -4.76 -26.12
N PHE A 50 -8.69 -4.45 -25.02
CA PHE A 50 -9.42 -5.46 -24.24
C PHE A 50 -10.63 -4.86 -23.53
N GLN A 51 -11.64 -5.70 -23.26
CA GLN A 51 -12.78 -5.29 -22.43
C GLN A 51 -12.41 -5.39 -20.94
N TYR A 52 -12.32 -4.24 -20.29
CA TYR A 52 -12.14 -4.18 -18.83
C TYR A 52 -13.46 -4.52 -18.14
N ASP A 53 -13.57 -5.76 -17.66
CA ASP A 53 -14.76 -6.25 -16.96
C ASP A 53 -14.65 -6.06 -15.45
N LYS A 54 -15.79 -6.08 -14.75
CA LYS A 54 -15.89 -6.01 -13.29
C LYS A 54 -15.05 -7.07 -12.57
N VAL A 55 -14.86 -8.24 -13.20
CA VAL A 55 -14.00 -9.30 -12.68
C VAL A 55 -12.52 -8.87 -12.69
N MET A 56 -12.06 -8.26 -13.78
CA MET A 56 -10.70 -7.72 -13.88
C MET A 56 -10.47 -6.60 -12.87
N HIS A 57 -11.45 -5.72 -12.70
CA HIS A 57 -11.40 -4.67 -11.67
C HIS A 57 -11.27 -5.27 -10.27
N GLY A 58 -12.06 -6.29 -9.94
CA GLY A 58 -11.96 -7.00 -8.67
C GLY A 58 -10.61 -7.68 -8.45
N ILE A 59 -10.01 -8.29 -9.48
CA ILE A 59 -8.66 -8.88 -9.42
C ILE A 59 -7.62 -7.79 -9.16
N THR A 60 -7.72 -6.66 -9.84
CA THR A 60 -6.78 -5.55 -9.68
C THR A 60 -6.86 -4.95 -8.28
N SER A 61 -8.06 -4.73 -7.76
CA SER A 61 -8.26 -4.22 -6.40
C SER A 61 -7.78 -5.20 -5.32
N SER A 62 -7.93 -6.52 -5.55
CA SER A 62 -7.54 -7.56 -4.59
C SER A 62 -6.10 -8.07 -4.76
N SER A 63 -5.37 -7.66 -5.80
CA SER A 63 -4.02 -8.15 -6.11
C SER A 63 -3.04 -7.97 -4.94
N ALA A 64 -3.08 -6.85 -4.24
CA ALA A 64 -2.26 -6.59 -3.06
C ALA A 64 -2.60 -7.55 -1.89
N LEU A 65 -3.86 -7.97 -1.75
CA LEU A 65 -4.27 -8.93 -0.70
C LEU A 65 -3.64 -10.30 -0.94
N ILE A 66 -3.55 -10.74 -2.19
CA ILE A 66 -2.86 -11.99 -2.55
C ILE A 66 -1.41 -11.92 -2.12
N GLY A 67 -0.73 -10.80 -2.43
CA GLY A 67 0.63 -10.54 -1.96
C GLY A 67 0.74 -10.54 -0.43
N CYS A 68 -0.22 -9.93 0.26
CA CYS A 68 -0.26 -9.86 1.73
C CYS A 68 -0.34 -11.26 2.38
N VAL A 69 -1.18 -12.14 1.83
CA VAL A 69 -1.28 -13.53 2.30
C VAL A 69 0.05 -14.28 2.12
N LEU A 70 0.70 -14.14 0.95
CA LEU A 70 2.00 -14.75 0.70
C LEU A 70 3.09 -14.19 1.63
N GLY A 71 3.16 -12.86 1.78
CA GLY A 71 4.10 -12.20 2.68
C GLY A 71 3.90 -12.60 4.14
N GLY A 72 2.65 -12.66 4.60
CA GLY A 72 2.30 -13.12 5.94
C GLY A 72 2.70 -14.58 6.20
N ALA A 73 2.40 -15.48 5.26
CA ALA A 73 2.76 -16.90 5.36
C ALA A 73 4.30 -17.11 5.40
N LEU A 74 5.04 -16.33 4.63
CA LEU A 74 6.51 -16.41 4.56
C LEU A 74 7.21 -15.64 5.68
N SER A 75 6.50 -14.77 6.42
CA SER A 75 7.06 -13.89 7.44
C SER A 75 7.84 -14.63 8.52
N GLY A 76 7.35 -15.79 8.97
CA GLY A 76 8.02 -16.63 9.95
C GLY A 76 9.38 -17.15 9.47
N ILE A 77 9.47 -17.56 8.19
CA ILE A 77 10.71 -18.05 7.58
C ILE A 77 11.74 -16.90 7.45
N PHE A 78 11.29 -15.75 6.97
CA PHE A 78 12.16 -14.58 6.85
C PHE A 78 12.61 -14.07 8.21
N ALA A 79 11.71 -13.96 9.17
CA ALA A 79 12.03 -13.53 10.53
C ALA A 79 13.02 -14.48 11.24
N SER A 80 12.94 -15.79 11.00
CA SER A 80 13.86 -16.76 11.60
C SER A 80 15.23 -16.80 10.92
N ARG A 81 15.29 -16.71 9.58
CA ARG A 81 16.54 -16.84 8.82
C ARG A 81 17.31 -15.52 8.69
N LEU A 82 16.63 -14.42 8.37
CA LEU A 82 17.24 -13.10 8.17
C LEU A 82 17.29 -12.26 9.43
N GLY A 83 16.48 -12.62 10.44
CA GLY A 83 16.27 -11.82 11.63
C GLY A 83 15.27 -10.68 11.40
N ARG A 84 14.64 -10.21 12.49
CA ARG A 84 13.53 -9.23 12.44
C ARG A 84 13.90 -7.94 11.74
N ARG A 85 15.09 -7.40 12.05
CA ARG A 85 15.60 -6.14 11.50
C ARG A 85 15.77 -6.20 9.98
N ASN A 86 16.34 -7.29 9.46
CA ASN A 86 16.57 -7.42 8.02
C ASN A 86 15.28 -7.76 7.27
N SER A 87 14.34 -8.49 7.90
CA SER A 87 13.01 -8.72 7.35
C SER A 87 12.22 -7.43 7.20
N LEU A 88 12.30 -6.50 8.15
CA LEU A 88 11.70 -5.17 8.05
C LEU A 88 12.36 -4.31 6.96
N ARG A 89 13.69 -4.41 6.79
CA ARG A 89 14.38 -3.74 5.68
C ARG A 89 13.94 -4.29 4.33
N LEU A 90 13.79 -5.61 4.23
CA LEU A 90 13.27 -6.25 3.02
C LEU A 90 11.85 -5.76 2.71
N ALA A 91 10.97 -5.71 3.71
CA ALA A 91 9.63 -5.17 3.55
C ALA A 91 9.65 -3.71 3.04
N ALA A 92 10.51 -2.87 3.60
CA ALA A 92 10.67 -1.47 3.17
C ALA A 92 11.15 -1.36 1.71
N VAL A 93 12.07 -2.21 1.27
CA VAL A 93 12.52 -2.26 -0.13
C VAL A 93 11.39 -2.69 -1.06
N LEU A 94 10.60 -3.71 -0.67
CA LEU A 94 9.44 -4.15 -1.44
C LEU A 94 8.37 -3.06 -1.57
N PHE A 95 8.11 -2.32 -0.48
CA PHE A 95 7.22 -1.15 -0.52
C PHE A 95 7.72 -0.07 -1.48
N PHE A 96 9.01 0.24 -1.40
CA PHE A 96 9.60 1.26 -2.26
C PHE A 96 9.51 0.87 -3.74
N LEU A 97 9.83 -0.38 -4.08
CA LEU A 97 9.72 -0.90 -5.44
C LEU A 97 8.26 -0.90 -5.93
N SER A 98 7.32 -1.29 -5.07
CA SER A 98 5.90 -1.25 -5.40
C SER A 98 5.41 0.18 -5.65
N ALA A 99 5.80 1.14 -4.80
CA ALA A 99 5.44 2.54 -4.96
C ALA A 99 5.98 3.13 -6.27
N LEU A 100 7.27 2.88 -6.58
CA LEU A 100 7.87 3.30 -7.85
C LEU A 100 7.18 2.67 -9.05
N GLY A 101 6.92 1.36 -9.01
CA GLY A 101 6.28 0.65 -10.09
C GLY A 101 4.80 1.03 -10.29
N SER A 102 4.11 1.40 -9.21
CA SER A 102 2.74 1.91 -9.30
C SER A 102 2.68 3.36 -9.80
N TYR A 103 3.69 4.17 -9.51
CA TYR A 103 3.79 5.55 -10.00
C TYR A 103 4.17 5.62 -11.48
N TYR A 104 5.11 4.77 -11.92
CA TYR A 104 5.52 4.64 -13.32
C TYR A 104 5.40 3.17 -13.79
N PRO A 105 4.20 2.64 -13.99
CA PRO A 105 4.04 1.27 -14.46
C PRO A 105 4.61 1.07 -15.87
N GLU A 106 4.77 2.15 -16.62
CA GLU A 106 5.30 2.22 -17.98
C GLU A 106 6.84 2.19 -18.05
N PHE A 107 7.53 2.37 -16.91
CA PHE A 107 9.01 2.49 -16.84
C PHE A 107 9.75 1.27 -17.42
N LEU A 108 9.09 0.11 -17.49
CA LEU A 108 9.75 -1.15 -17.86
C LEU A 108 9.53 -1.59 -19.31
N PHE A 109 8.88 -0.86 -20.22
CA PHE A 109 8.73 -1.30 -21.63
C PHE A 109 7.40 -0.91 -22.30
N PHE A 110 6.63 0.00 -21.76
CA PHE A 110 5.28 0.32 -22.26
C PHE A 110 5.20 1.73 -22.82
N GLU A 111 4.34 1.94 -23.81
CA GLU A 111 4.06 3.28 -24.36
C GLU A 111 3.23 4.10 -23.37
N TYR A 112 3.65 5.35 -23.14
CA TYR A 112 3.02 6.27 -22.19
C TYR A 112 1.56 6.57 -22.57
N GLY A 113 0.65 6.42 -21.61
CA GLY A 113 -0.76 6.83 -21.76
C GLY A 113 -1.67 5.85 -22.51
N LYS A 114 -1.20 4.65 -22.87
CA LYS A 114 -2.04 3.61 -23.46
C LYS A 114 -2.47 2.59 -22.41
N ALA A 115 -3.78 2.42 -22.23
CA ALA A 115 -4.34 1.34 -21.42
C ALA A 115 -4.22 0.01 -22.19
N ASP A 116 -3.16 -0.75 -21.91
CA ASP A 116 -2.88 -2.07 -22.49
C ASP A 116 -3.00 -3.18 -21.42
N MET A 117 -3.29 -4.39 -21.86
CA MET A 117 -3.35 -5.58 -20.98
C MET A 117 -2.02 -5.82 -20.27
N ASN A 118 -0.90 -5.60 -20.95
CA ASN A 118 0.43 -5.76 -20.37
C ASN A 118 0.67 -4.74 -19.24
N LEU A 119 0.20 -3.50 -19.40
CA LEU A 119 0.25 -2.47 -18.37
C LEU A 119 -0.54 -2.87 -17.12
N LEU A 120 -1.75 -3.44 -17.31
CA LEU A 120 -2.57 -3.96 -16.23
C LEU A 120 -1.86 -5.08 -15.46
N ILE A 121 -1.22 -6.01 -16.19
CA ILE A 121 -0.45 -7.10 -15.57
C ILE A 121 0.74 -6.55 -14.78
N ALA A 122 1.50 -5.62 -15.34
CA ALA A 122 2.64 -4.99 -14.67
C ALA A 122 2.20 -4.26 -13.39
N PHE A 123 1.12 -3.47 -13.46
CA PHE A 123 0.54 -2.80 -12.30
C PHE A 123 0.15 -3.81 -11.20
N ASN A 124 -0.55 -4.88 -11.57
CA ASN A 124 -0.93 -5.94 -10.62
C ASN A 124 0.28 -6.63 -9.99
N LEU A 125 1.36 -6.87 -10.75
CA LEU A 125 2.61 -7.42 -10.21
C LEU A 125 3.24 -6.50 -9.16
N TYR A 126 3.30 -5.19 -9.42
CA TYR A 126 3.79 -4.23 -8.43
C TYR A 126 2.91 -4.18 -7.19
N ARG A 127 1.58 -4.29 -7.35
CA ARG A 127 0.64 -4.38 -6.22
C ARG A 127 0.86 -5.66 -5.39
N VAL A 128 1.10 -6.80 -6.03
CA VAL A 128 1.44 -8.06 -5.34
C VAL A 128 2.76 -7.93 -4.58
N LEU A 129 3.80 -7.31 -5.19
CA LEU A 129 5.08 -7.06 -4.50
C LEU A 129 4.91 -6.17 -3.26
N GLY A 130 4.12 -5.10 -3.37
CA GLY A 130 3.76 -4.26 -2.23
C GLY A 130 3.02 -5.06 -1.17
N GLY A 131 2.05 -5.86 -1.57
CA GLY A 131 1.32 -6.76 -0.68
C GLY A 131 2.23 -7.71 0.10
N ILE A 132 3.24 -8.31 -0.54
CA ILE A 132 4.24 -9.14 0.15
C ILE A 132 4.96 -8.32 1.24
N GLY A 133 5.37 -7.08 0.93
CA GLY A 133 5.97 -6.17 1.90
C GLY A 133 5.03 -5.88 3.08
N VAL A 134 3.74 -5.63 2.79
CA VAL A 134 2.66 -5.45 3.78
C VAL A 134 2.55 -6.66 4.69
N GLY A 135 2.43 -7.86 4.11
CA GLY A 135 2.31 -9.10 4.87
C GLY A 135 3.51 -9.38 5.78
N LEU A 136 4.73 -9.14 5.27
CA LEU A 136 5.95 -9.23 6.08
C LEU A 136 5.94 -8.21 7.23
N ALA A 137 5.66 -6.95 6.95
CA ALA A 137 5.68 -5.90 7.96
C ALA A 137 4.61 -6.11 9.03
N SER A 138 3.40 -6.50 8.65
CA SER A 138 2.27 -6.71 9.57
C SER A 138 2.54 -7.77 10.64
N ALA A 139 3.28 -8.82 10.27
CA ALA A 139 3.67 -9.87 11.22
C ALA A 139 4.93 -9.51 12.01
N VAL A 140 5.95 -8.95 11.35
CA VAL A 140 7.27 -8.73 11.96
C VAL A 140 7.31 -7.49 12.86
N CYS A 141 6.56 -6.41 12.54
CA CYS A 141 6.54 -5.19 13.35
C CYS A 141 6.07 -5.44 14.80
N PRO A 142 4.88 -6.02 15.05
CA PRO A 142 4.43 -6.27 16.42
C PRO A 142 5.32 -7.29 17.14
N MET A 143 5.85 -8.29 16.42
CA MET A 143 6.78 -9.27 16.97
C MET A 143 8.08 -8.57 17.44
N TYR A 144 8.65 -7.72 16.61
CA TYR A 144 9.87 -6.97 16.95
C TYR A 144 9.66 -6.04 18.14
N ILE A 145 8.54 -5.31 18.17
CA ILE A 145 8.18 -4.45 19.31
C ILE A 145 8.05 -5.28 20.57
N ALA A 146 7.38 -6.43 20.53
CA ALA A 146 7.18 -7.30 21.67
C ALA A 146 8.49 -7.90 22.23
N GLU A 147 9.49 -8.14 21.38
CA GLU A 147 10.80 -8.67 21.78
C GLU A 147 11.68 -7.61 22.47
N ILE A 148 11.64 -6.36 22.02
CA ILE A 148 12.49 -5.29 22.57
C ILE A 148 11.84 -4.55 23.74
N ALA A 149 10.51 -4.61 23.88
CA ALA A 149 9.77 -3.86 24.89
C ALA A 149 9.91 -4.50 26.29
N PRO A 150 10.15 -3.69 27.33
CA PRO A 150 10.07 -4.14 28.72
C PRO A 150 8.67 -4.68 29.04
N SER A 151 8.59 -5.67 29.92
CA SER A 151 7.34 -6.38 30.26
C SER A 151 6.22 -5.46 30.73
N ASN A 152 6.56 -4.38 31.43
CA ASN A 152 5.60 -3.43 32.00
C ASN A 152 4.91 -2.52 30.96
N ILE A 153 5.52 -2.28 29.79
CA ILE A 153 4.98 -1.39 28.74
C ILE A 153 4.79 -2.10 27.38
N ARG A 154 5.08 -3.40 27.31
CA ARG A 154 5.02 -4.18 26.06
C ARG A 154 3.64 -4.10 25.40
N GLY A 155 2.57 -4.29 26.15
CA GLY A 155 1.21 -4.21 25.63
C GLY A 155 0.89 -2.84 25.04
N THR A 156 1.29 -1.76 25.75
CA THR A 156 1.10 -0.39 25.27
C THR A 156 1.83 -0.14 23.95
N LEU A 157 3.09 -0.56 23.82
CA LEU A 157 3.87 -0.34 22.62
C LEU A 157 3.33 -1.15 21.40
N VAL A 158 2.84 -2.37 21.63
CA VAL A 158 2.18 -3.15 20.58
C VAL A 158 0.85 -2.50 20.18
N SER A 159 0.09 -1.97 21.14
CA SER A 159 -1.15 -1.23 20.84
C SER A 159 -0.87 0.07 20.07
N CYS A 160 0.25 0.74 20.29
CA CYS A 160 0.67 1.91 19.51
C CYS A 160 0.90 1.54 18.03
N ASN A 161 1.41 0.36 17.74
CA ASN A 161 1.53 -0.10 16.35
C ASN A 161 0.15 -0.25 15.68
N GLN A 162 -0.82 -0.82 16.38
CA GLN A 162 -2.19 -0.95 15.87
C GLN A 162 -2.86 0.41 15.67
N PHE A 163 -2.64 1.34 16.61
CA PHE A 163 -3.10 2.72 16.47
C PHE A 163 -2.49 3.40 15.23
N ALA A 164 -1.21 3.18 14.96
CA ALA A 164 -0.54 3.75 13.78
C ALA A 164 -1.12 3.22 12.46
N ILE A 165 -1.53 1.96 12.41
CA ILE A 165 -2.24 1.41 11.23
C ILE A 165 -3.54 2.17 10.97
N ILE A 166 -4.37 2.33 11.99
CA ILE A 166 -5.66 3.05 11.88
C ILE A 166 -5.42 4.52 11.53
N PHE A 167 -4.42 5.14 12.14
CA PHE A 167 -4.05 6.53 11.85
C PHE A 167 -3.55 6.68 10.40
N GLY A 168 -2.77 5.71 9.89
CA GLY A 168 -2.35 5.68 8.48
C GLY A 168 -3.55 5.66 7.53
N MET A 169 -4.57 4.83 7.81
CA MET A 169 -5.81 4.82 7.03
C MET A 169 -6.52 6.17 7.04
N LEU A 170 -6.62 6.80 8.22
CA LEU A 170 -7.24 8.12 8.37
C LEU A 170 -6.51 9.19 7.55
N VAL A 171 -5.18 9.19 7.59
CA VAL A 171 -4.36 10.13 6.80
C VAL A 171 -4.66 9.98 5.30
N VAL A 172 -4.74 8.74 4.80
CA VAL A 172 -5.08 8.50 3.39
C VAL A 172 -6.46 9.00 3.02
N TYR A 173 -7.47 8.73 3.85
CA TYR A 173 -8.82 9.25 3.59
C TYR A 173 -8.83 10.78 3.54
N PHE A 174 -8.07 11.44 4.40
CA PHE A 174 -7.94 12.89 4.38
C PHE A 174 -7.23 13.40 3.12
N VAL A 175 -6.13 12.74 2.73
CA VAL A 175 -5.39 13.07 1.49
C VAL A 175 -6.28 12.86 0.27
N ASN A 176 -6.97 11.72 0.18
CA ASN A 176 -7.93 11.44 -0.90
C ASN A 176 -9.05 12.48 -0.97
N TYR A 177 -9.56 12.92 0.19
CA TYR A 177 -10.57 13.98 0.25
C TYR A 177 -10.03 15.31 -0.28
N MET A 178 -8.79 15.67 0.04
CA MET A 178 -8.15 16.90 -0.47
C MET A 178 -7.93 16.82 -1.98
N ILE A 179 -7.49 15.67 -2.50
CA ILE A 179 -7.29 15.45 -3.94
C ILE A 179 -8.62 15.53 -4.68
N LEU A 180 -9.66 14.84 -4.19
CA LEU A 180 -10.99 14.86 -4.79
C LEU A 180 -11.68 16.23 -4.70
N GLY A 181 -11.41 17.01 -3.64
CA GLY A 181 -11.92 18.39 -3.51
C GLY A 181 -11.28 19.37 -4.49
N GLY A 182 -10.10 19.05 -5.03
CA GLY A 182 -9.39 19.84 -6.04
C GLY A 182 -9.67 19.43 -7.49
N HIS A 183 -10.15 18.22 -7.72
CA HIS A 183 -10.42 17.68 -9.06
C HIS A 183 -11.88 17.21 -9.14
N GLN A 184 -12.54 17.55 -10.25
CA GLN A 184 -13.88 17.02 -10.49
C GLN A 184 -13.79 15.50 -10.63
N ASN A 185 -14.62 14.77 -9.86
CA ASN A 185 -14.72 13.32 -10.01
C ASN A 185 -14.93 12.96 -11.48
N PRO A 186 -14.19 11.98 -12.04
CA PRO A 186 -14.49 11.51 -13.37
C PRO A 186 -15.94 11.03 -13.39
N ILE A 187 -16.77 11.71 -14.16
CA ILE A 187 -18.18 11.33 -14.31
C ILE A 187 -18.17 10.17 -15.31
N ILE A 188 -18.40 8.98 -14.81
CA ILE A 188 -18.67 7.82 -15.64
C ILE A 188 -20.15 7.96 -16.04
N ASP A 189 -20.40 8.54 -17.19
CA ASP A 189 -21.75 8.66 -17.70
C ASP A 189 -22.04 7.48 -18.65
N LYS A 190 -23.09 6.75 -18.34
CA LYS A 190 -23.56 5.67 -19.19
C LYS A 190 -24.61 6.24 -20.11
N ASP A 191 -24.26 6.51 -21.35
CA ASP A 191 -25.22 6.93 -22.37
C ASP A 191 -26.39 5.96 -22.42
N ALA A 192 -27.56 6.43 -22.04
CA ALA A 192 -28.78 5.63 -21.96
C ALA A 192 -29.23 5.08 -23.34
N VAL A 193 -28.74 5.65 -24.44
CA VAL A 193 -29.10 5.30 -25.80
C VAL A 193 -28.14 4.30 -26.44
N THR A 194 -26.83 4.39 -26.18
CA THR A 194 -25.83 3.56 -26.86
C THR A 194 -25.21 2.49 -25.94
N GLY A 195 -25.42 2.60 -24.62
CA GLY A 195 -24.79 1.71 -23.65
C GLY A 195 -23.26 1.90 -23.51
N VAL A 196 -22.69 2.88 -24.24
CA VAL A 196 -21.26 3.19 -24.22
C VAL A 196 -20.95 4.02 -22.98
N LEU A 197 -19.95 3.58 -22.22
CA LEU A 197 -19.42 4.32 -21.07
C LEU A 197 -18.51 5.43 -21.58
N SER A 198 -18.90 6.69 -21.40
CA SER A 198 -18.05 7.84 -21.66
C SER A 198 -17.42 8.31 -20.35
N VAL A 199 -16.12 8.56 -20.37
CA VAL A 199 -15.36 9.05 -19.21
C VAL A 199 -14.90 10.46 -19.50
N ASN A 200 -15.50 11.43 -18.84
CA ASN A 200 -15.05 12.82 -18.89
C ASN A 200 -14.04 13.08 -17.76
N GLY A 201 -12.83 13.55 -18.11
CA GLY A 201 -11.81 13.95 -17.16
C GLY A 201 -10.73 12.88 -16.85
N ALA A 202 -10.64 11.78 -17.62
CA ALA A 202 -9.64 10.73 -17.38
C ALA A 202 -8.19 11.16 -17.70
N SER A 203 -7.99 12.17 -18.55
CA SER A 203 -6.65 12.63 -18.98
C SER A 203 -5.88 13.36 -17.89
N ASP A 204 -6.57 13.91 -16.88
CA ASP A 204 -5.93 14.78 -15.87
C ASP A 204 -5.56 14.03 -14.59
N MET A 205 -5.97 12.76 -14.46
CA MET A 205 -5.78 11.98 -13.24
C MET A 205 -4.37 11.43 -13.04
N TRP A 206 -3.56 11.34 -14.10
CA TRP A 206 -2.17 10.86 -14.01
C TRP A 206 -1.14 11.99 -13.91
N SER A 207 -1.57 13.24 -13.96
CA SER A 207 -0.71 14.41 -13.81
C SER A 207 -0.56 14.90 -12.35
N VAL A 208 -1.07 14.13 -11.38
CA VAL A 208 -0.94 14.38 -9.92
C VAL A 208 -0.13 13.24 -9.26
#